data_dd8d31552353fe560883033ff1e8f094
#
_entry.id   dd8d31552353fe560883033ff1e8f094
#
_cell.length_a   1.000
_cell.length_b   1.000
_cell.length_c   1.000
_cell.angle_alpha   90.00
_cell.angle_beta   90.00
_cell.angle_gamma   90.00
#
_symmetry.space_group_name_H-M   'P 1'
#
loop_
_entity.id
_entity.type
_entity.pdbx_description
1 polymer ?
#
loop_
_entity_poly.entity_id
_entity_poly.type
_entity_poly.pdbx_seq_one_letter_code
_entity_poly.pdbx_strand_id
1 'polypeptide(L)'
;MGRVMHQGPHAATPLVGTVVTLHRVGSDTAGPMDSLRTDANGQYSFRYQPRGATDAVYFVSASYDGIAYFSQPLGQPVTRGPDAEITVFDTTSQPVPIRIRGRHLIVSAPGAGGSRTVVEVFELSNDSSVTLVSPGTSGDRPTWHTAIPPLAEGVRVGQGDVSADAVTVVHGDFEVFAPIAPGLKQISFTYTLPSSAFPLARAAAAPVSVMEVLLEEPTAHAEAPRLREVDPVAIEGRTFRRFIAQDVPAGSGARVTVPVIAGDRRTVYFALVLTAIGAAMLAALARAFTRRPRPVLPLAGAESKG
;
A
#
# COMPACT_ATOMS: atom_id res chain seq x y z
N MET A 1 21.56 -3.64 -13.67
CA MET A 1 22.35 -4.70 -12.99
C MET A 1 21.93 -4.73 -11.54
N GLY A 2 21.50 -5.87 -11.05
CA GLY A 2 21.01 -6.07 -9.69
C GLY A 2 21.49 -7.39 -9.10
N ARG A 3 20.95 -7.72 -7.94
CA ARG A 3 21.24 -8.95 -7.21
C ARG A 3 19.95 -9.49 -6.59
N VAL A 4 19.84 -10.82 -6.52
CA VAL A 4 18.80 -11.49 -5.74
C VAL A 4 19.45 -12.06 -4.47
N MET A 5 18.90 -11.68 -3.31
CA MET A 5 19.37 -12.10 -2.00
C MET A 5 18.27 -12.87 -1.27
N HIS A 6 18.60 -14.01 -0.70
CA HIS A 6 17.72 -14.73 0.22
C HIS A 6 18.01 -14.25 1.64
N GLN A 7 17.01 -13.71 2.29
CA GLN A 7 17.09 -13.30 3.69
C GLN A 7 16.80 -14.49 4.59
N GLY A 8 17.86 -15.16 5.01
CA GLY A 8 17.77 -16.19 6.03
C GLY A 8 17.69 -15.60 7.44
N PRO A 9 17.51 -16.45 8.47
CA PRO A 9 17.31 -16.02 9.86
C PRO A 9 18.54 -15.31 10.46
N HIS A 10 19.73 -15.51 9.92
CA HIS A 10 20.96 -14.95 10.47
C HIS A 10 21.69 -14.00 9.50
N ALA A 11 21.61 -14.23 8.20
CA ALA A 11 22.29 -13.43 7.19
C ALA A 11 21.60 -13.54 5.83
N ALA A 12 21.75 -12.50 5.03
CA ALA A 12 21.35 -12.53 3.62
C ALA A 12 22.42 -13.26 2.81
N THR A 13 22.00 -14.19 1.94
CA THR A 13 22.87 -14.95 1.04
C THR A 13 22.48 -14.75 -0.41
N PRO A 14 23.44 -14.72 -1.35
CA PRO A 14 23.13 -14.64 -2.78
C PRO A 14 22.28 -15.83 -3.24
N LEU A 15 21.22 -15.57 -4.01
CA LEU A 15 20.38 -16.62 -4.59
C LEU A 15 20.85 -16.95 -6.01
N VAL A 16 21.49 -18.10 -6.15
CA VAL A 16 22.16 -18.56 -7.37
C VAL A 16 21.18 -19.28 -8.30
N GLY A 17 21.28 -19.06 -9.61
CA GLY A 17 20.51 -19.79 -10.61
C GLY A 17 19.02 -19.49 -10.66
N THR A 18 18.57 -18.49 -9.91
CA THR A 18 17.16 -18.08 -9.86
C THR A 18 16.76 -17.35 -11.13
N VAL A 19 15.58 -17.68 -11.65
CA VAL A 19 15.02 -16.98 -12.80
C VAL A 19 14.59 -15.58 -12.35
N VAL A 20 15.09 -14.57 -13.05
CA VAL A 20 14.66 -13.18 -12.94
C VAL A 20 14.07 -12.71 -14.26
N THR A 21 12.99 -11.95 -14.19
CA THR A 21 12.27 -11.47 -15.37
C THR A 21 12.14 -9.96 -15.34
N LEU A 22 12.56 -9.30 -16.40
CA LEU A 22 12.32 -7.88 -16.63
C LEU A 22 10.90 -7.68 -17.14
N HIS A 23 10.16 -6.80 -16.49
CA HIS A 23 8.80 -6.43 -16.86
C HIS A 23 8.72 -4.97 -17.30
N ARG A 24 7.75 -4.71 -18.16
CA ARG A 24 7.30 -3.37 -18.52
C ARG A 24 5.79 -3.27 -18.28
N VAL A 25 5.37 -2.18 -17.66
CA VAL A 25 3.96 -1.81 -17.46
C VAL A 25 3.78 -0.38 -17.90
N GLY A 26 2.97 -0.14 -18.91
CA GLY A 26 2.60 1.18 -19.41
C GLY A 26 1.12 1.22 -19.77
N SER A 27 0.60 2.40 -20.06
CA SER A 27 -0.81 2.57 -20.48
C SER A 27 -1.14 1.87 -21.80
N ASP A 28 -0.13 1.60 -22.64
CA ASP A 28 -0.26 0.93 -23.94
C ASP A 28 -0.19 -0.59 -23.84
N THR A 29 0.67 -1.15 -22.98
CA THR A 29 0.83 -2.60 -22.80
C THR A 29 1.57 -2.92 -21.51
N ALA A 30 1.32 -4.12 -20.98
CA ALA A 30 2.01 -4.66 -19.81
C ALA A 30 2.45 -6.11 -20.08
N GLY A 31 3.64 -6.50 -19.59
CA GLY A 31 4.11 -7.86 -19.67
C GLY A 31 5.61 -8.05 -19.48
N PRO A 32 6.06 -9.31 -19.51
CA PRO A 32 7.48 -9.65 -19.47
C PRO A 32 8.18 -9.23 -20.75
N MET A 33 9.43 -8.79 -20.64
CA MET A 33 10.28 -8.39 -21.75
C MET A 33 11.40 -9.41 -22.02
N ASP A 34 12.05 -9.86 -20.95
CA ASP A 34 13.22 -10.73 -21.01
C ASP A 34 13.39 -11.49 -19.70
N SER A 35 14.06 -12.65 -19.73
CA SER A 35 14.32 -13.46 -18.55
C SER A 35 15.72 -14.06 -18.61
N LEU A 36 16.38 -14.13 -17.45
CA LEU A 36 17.67 -14.78 -17.33
C LEU A 36 17.82 -15.41 -15.93
N ARG A 37 18.93 -16.09 -15.68
CA ARG A 37 19.25 -16.65 -14.38
C ARG A 37 20.35 -15.84 -13.70
N THR A 38 20.28 -15.76 -12.39
CA THR A 38 21.35 -15.16 -11.56
C THR A 38 22.63 -16.00 -11.63
N ASP A 39 23.77 -15.33 -11.54
CA ASP A 39 25.10 -15.95 -11.49
C ASP A 39 25.44 -16.53 -10.11
N ALA A 40 26.70 -16.99 -9.95
CA ALA A 40 27.22 -17.56 -8.70
C ALA A 40 27.21 -16.58 -7.50
N ASN A 41 27.08 -15.27 -7.75
CA ASN A 41 26.99 -14.22 -6.76
C ASN A 41 25.56 -13.66 -6.59
N GLY A 42 24.55 -14.34 -7.18
CA GLY A 42 23.18 -13.89 -7.23
C GLY A 42 22.96 -12.67 -8.12
N GLN A 43 23.92 -12.30 -8.97
CA GLN A 43 23.83 -11.10 -9.80
C GLN A 43 23.10 -11.39 -11.11
N TYR A 44 22.44 -10.33 -11.63
CA TYR A 44 21.79 -10.33 -12.93
C TYR A 44 22.00 -8.99 -13.64
N SER A 45 21.88 -8.99 -14.99
CA SER A 45 22.00 -7.77 -15.78
C SER A 45 21.12 -7.83 -17.01
N PHE A 46 20.16 -6.90 -17.10
CA PHE A 46 19.39 -6.67 -18.31
C PHE A 46 19.91 -5.45 -19.07
N ARG A 47 19.83 -5.54 -20.40
CA ARG A 47 20.01 -4.39 -21.30
C ARG A 47 18.70 -4.17 -22.04
N TYR A 48 18.07 -3.02 -21.83
CA TYR A 48 16.83 -2.68 -22.49
C TYR A 48 16.83 -1.22 -22.91
N GLN A 49 15.98 -0.91 -23.88
CA GLN A 49 15.70 0.46 -24.28
C GLN A 49 14.25 0.79 -23.91
N PRO A 50 14.00 1.93 -23.26
CA PRO A 50 12.65 2.41 -23.05
C PRO A 50 11.91 2.56 -24.38
N ARG A 51 10.68 2.06 -24.46
CA ARG A 51 9.84 2.12 -25.65
C ARG A 51 8.36 2.12 -25.28
N GLY A 52 7.53 2.59 -26.20
CA GLY A 52 6.09 2.69 -26.01
C GLY A 52 5.71 3.94 -25.22
N ALA A 53 4.67 3.84 -24.42
CA ALA A 53 4.13 4.95 -23.63
C ALA A 53 5.19 5.56 -22.69
N THR A 54 5.16 6.89 -22.55
CA THR A 54 6.13 7.64 -21.72
C THR A 54 5.95 7.44 -20.22
N ASP A 55 4.80 6.92 -19.81
CA ASP A 55 4.46 6.54 -18.44
C ASP A 55 4.88 5.11 -18.08
N ALA A 56 5.55 4.40 -19.01
CA ALA A 56 5.93 3.01 -18.79
C ALA A 56 6.93 2.87 -17.63
N VAL A 57 6.61 1.96 -16.72
CA VAL A 57 7.43 1.56 -15.59
C VAL A 57 8.10 0.24 -15.90
N TYR A 58 9.38 0.14 -15.55
CA TYR A 58 10.19 -1.07 -15.69
C TYR A 58 10.59 -1.57 -14.31
N PHE A 59 10.53 -2.88 -14.10
CA PHE A 59 10.96 -3.52 -12.85
C PHE A 59 11.36 -4.97 -13.12
N VAL A 60 12.06 -5.58 -12.18
CA VAL A 60 12.48 -6.98 -12.27
C VAL A 60 11.76 -7.79 -11.19
N SER A 61 11.33 -9.00 -11.54
CA SER A 61 10.82 -9.98 -10.58
C SER A 61 11.79 -11.16 -10.44
N ALA A 62 11.79 -11.75 -9.25
CA ALA A 62 12.37 -13.05 -8.95
C ALA A 62 11.31 -13.94 -8.30
N SER A 63 11.28 -15.23 -8.67
CA SER A 63 10.40 -16.20 -8.02
C SER A 63 11.20 -17.03 -7.01
N TYR A 64 10.68 -17.13 -5.78
CA TYR A 64 11.25 -17.95 -4.73
C TYR A 64 10.10 -18.57 -3.91
N ASP A 65 10.16 -19.89 -3.72
CA ASP A 65 9.15 -20.65 -2.98
C ASP A 65 7.69 -20.37 -3.45
N GLY A 66 7.51 -20.24 -4.77
CA GLY A 66 6.20 -19.95 -5.38
C GLY A 66 5.74 -18.48 -5.27
N ILE A 67 6.52 -17.61 -4.61
CA ILE A 67 6.20 -16.20 -4.44
C ILE A 67 7.03 -15.35 -5.39
N ALA A 68 6.37 -14.37 -6.02
CA ALA A 68 7.05 -13.36 -6.84
C ALA A 68 7.46 -12.15 -5.98
N TYR A 69 8.73 -11.82 -6.02
CA TYR A 69 9.31 -10.65 -5.38
C TYR A 69 9.78 -9.67 -6.45
N PHE A 70 9.69 -8.37 -6.17
CA PHE A 70 9.91 -7.33 -7.16
C PHE A 70 11.00 -6.34 -6.71
N SER A 71 11.78 -5.85 -7.67
CA SER A 71 12.65 -4.69 -7.46
C SER A 71 11.82 -3.41 -7.33
N GLN A 72 12.47 -2.33 -6.90
CA GLN A 72 11.91 -0.99 -7.10
C GLN A 72 11.79 -0.70 -8.61
N PRO A 73 10.92 0.25 -9.00
CA PRO A 73 10.88 0.74 -10.38
C PRO A 73 12.26 1.21 -10.84
N LEU A 74 12.67 0.74 -12.00
CA LEU A 74 13.95 1.11 -12.60
C LEU A 74 13.82 2.48 -13.25
N GLY A 75 14.27 3.53 -12.58
CA GLY A 75 14.10 4.92 -13.03
C GLY A 75 15.00 5.33 -14.20
N GLN A 76 16.04 4.54 -14.54
CA GLN A 76 17.00 4.80 -15.60
C GLN A 76 17.36 3.50 -16.33
N PRO A 77 17.70 3.56 -17.63
CA PRO A 77 18.17 2.38 -18.37
C PRO A 77 19.42 1.71 -17.78
N VAL A 78 20.16 2.44 -16.96
CA VAL A 78 21.33 1.95 -16.23
C VAL A 78 21.08 2.12 -14.72
N THR A 79 20.21 1.27 -14.16
CA THR A 79 20.01 1.18 -12.71
C THR A 79 20.98 0.18 -12.12
N ARG A 80 21.65 0.55 -11.04
CA ARG A 80 22.60 -0.29 -10.27
C ARG A 80 22.37 -0.11 -8.77
N GLY A 81 22.74 -1.13 -8.00
CA GLY A 81 22.69 -1.07 -6.55
C GLY A 81 21.30 -1.36 -5.97
N PRO A 82 20.95 -0.72 -4.85
CA PRO A 82 19.78 -1.10 -4.04
C PRO A 82 18.46 -1.08 -4.80
N ASP A 83 18.29 -0.19 -5.77
CA ASP A 83 17.05 -0.06 -6.54
C ASP A 83 16.78 -1.27 -7.45
N ALA A 84 17.83 -2.02 -7.80
CA ALA A 84 17.75 -3.24 -8.58
C ALA A 84 17.98 -4.51 -7.74
N GLU A 85 18.06 -4.39 -6.42
CA GLU A 85 18.18 -5.55 -5.52
C GLU A 85 16.80 -6.12 -5.21
N ILE A 86 16.71 -7.46 -5.24
CA ILE A 86 15.50 -8.18 -4.86
C ILE A 86 15.83 -9.06 -3.67
N THR A 87 15.12 -8.85 -2.57
CA THR A 87 15.23 -9.71 -1.41
C THR A 87 14.06 -10.69 -1.39
N VAL A 88 14.36 -11.97 -1.28
CA VAL A 88 13.37 -13.04 -1.13
C VAL A 88 13.44 -13.61 0.28
N PHE A 89 12.35 -14.22 0.73
CA PHE A 89 12.19 -14.69 2.10
C PHE A 89 11.59 -16.10 2.12
N ASP A 90 11.93 -16.87 3.13
CA ASP A 90 11.24 -18.13 3.43
C ASP A 90 9.76 -17.86 3.71
N THR A 91 8.91 -18.86 3.45
CA THR A 91 7.46 -18.74 3.65
C THR A 91 7.01 -19.41 4.93
N THR A 92 5.90 -18.94 5.47
CA THR A 92 5.20 -19.57 6.60
C THR A 92 3.70 -19.41 6.49
N SER A 93 2.96 -20.45 6.80
CA SER A 93 1.50 -20.40 7.02
C SER A 93 1.13 -20.20 8.49
N GLN A 94 2.10 -20.20 9.41
CA GLN A 94 1.86 -19.88 10.81
C GLN A 94 1.66 -18.38 10.99
N PRO A 95 0.79 -17.94 11.91
CA PRO A 95 0.57 -16.53 12.17
C PRO A 95 1.87 -15.80 12.53
N VAL A 96 2.12 -14.68 11.87
CA VAL A 96 3.16 -13.73 12.23
C VAL A 96 2.52 -12.41 12.67
N PRO A 97 3.19 -11.60 13.52
CA PRO A 97 2.65 -10.32 13.94
C PRO A 97 2.62 -9.32 12.78
N ILE A 98 1.42 -9.09 12.23
CA ILE A 98 1.18 -8.02 11.27
C ILE A 98 0.72 -6.78 12.03
N ARG A 99 1.41 -5.65 11.83
CA ARG A 99 1.09 -4.37 12.46
C ARG A 99 0.40 -3.45 11.47
N ILE A 100 -0.59 -2.69 11.95
CA ILE A 100 -1.23 -1.63 11.15
C ILE A 100 -0.48 -0.33 11.43
N ARG A 101 0.37 0.08 10.50
CA ARG A 101 1.15 1.33 10.58
C ARG A 101 0.30 2.53 10.25
N GLY A 102 -0.55 2.41 9.24
CA GLY A 102 -1.49 3.45 8.81
C GLY A 102 -2.87 2.87 8.54
N ARG A 103 -3.89 3.63 8.89
CA ARG A 103 -5.27 3.40 8.47
C ARG A 103 -5.88 4.72 8.05
N HIS A 104 -6.29 4.81 6.78
CA HIS A 104 -6.91 6.00 6.22
C HIS A 104 -8.37 5.69 5.87
N LEU A 105 -9.26 6.52 6.37
CA LEU A 105 -10.69 6.46 6.11
C LEU A 105 -11.09 7.73 5.35
N ILE A 106 -11.47 7.60 4.09
CA ILE A 106 -11.81 8.72 3.22
C ILE A 106 -13.29 8.62 2.91
N VAL A 107 -14.06 9.65 3.25
CA VAL A 107 -15.51 9.71 3.02
C VAL A 107 -15.81 10.86 2.09
N SER A 108 -16.39 10.54 0.94
CA SER A 108 -16.76 11.53 -0.07
C SER A 108 -17.97 12.38 0.35
N ALA A 109 -18.17 13.49 -0.34
CA ALA A 109 -19.45 14.20 -0.34
C ALA A 109 -20.54 13.28 -0.91
N PRO A 110 -21.84 13.56 -0.56
CA PRO A 110 -22.94 12.75 -1.04
C PRO A 110 -23.05 12.79 -2.56
N GLY A 111 -23.22 11.61 -3.16
CA GLY A 111 -23.54 11.44 -4.57
C GLY A 111 -25.04 11.37 -4.84
N ALA A 112 -25.42 10.81 -5.99
CA ALA A 112 -26.80 10.59 -6.35
C ALA A 112 -27.52 9.74 -5.28
N GLY A 113 -28.73 10.15 -4.87
CA GLY A 113 -29.48 9.45 -3.83
C GLY A 113 -28.95 9.62 -2.41
N GLY A 114 -27.97 10.50 -2.19
CA GLY A 114 -27.39 10.78 -0.86
C GLY A 114 -26.38 9.73 -0.37
N SER A 115 -26.04 8.74 -1.18
CA SER A 115 -25.00 7.77 -0.83
C SER A 115 -23.59 8.39 -0.91
N ARG A 116 -22.66 7.85 -0.13
CA ARG A 116 -21.26 8.29 -0.08
C ARG A 116 -20.33 7.16 -0.42
N THR A 117 -19.32 7.45 -1.23
CA THR A 117 -18.22 6.52 -1.42
C THR A 117 -17.26 6.62 -0.25
N VAL A 118 -16.88 5.47 0.25
CA VAL A 118 -15.88 5.33 1.31
C VAL A 118 -14.70 4.57 0.76
N VAL A 119 -13.49 5.07 1.02
CA VAL A 119 -12.24 4.39 0.72
C VAL A 119 -11.54 4.10 2.04
N GLU A 120 -11.16 2.86 2.24
CA GLU A 120 -10.26 2.48 3.33
C GLU A 120 -8.93 2.04 2.78
N VAL A 121 -7.85 2.58 3.37
CA VAL A 121 -6.48 2.20 3.05
C VAL A 121 -5.79 1.74 4.32
N PHE A 122 -5.13 0.60 4.26
CA PHE A 122 -4.35 0.03 5.34
C PHE A 122 -2.90 -0.08 4.92
N GLU A 123 -2.00 0.38 5.78
CA GLU A 123 -0.57 0.16 5.68
C GLU A 123 -0.19 -0.92 6.69
N LEU A 124 0.05 -2.12 6.18
CA LEU A 124 0.39 -3.29 6.99
C LEU A 124 1.90 -3.50 6.98
N SER A 125 2.48 -3.73 8.15
CA SER A 125 3.89 -4.08 8.29
C SER A 125 4.04 -5.51 8.79
N ASN A 126 4.71 -6.33 8.00
CA ASN A 126 5.25 -7.59 8.46
C ASN A 126 6.67 -7.36 8.96
N ASP A 127 6.83 -7.29 10.27
CA ASP A 127 8.13 -7.03 10.92
C ASP A 127 8.93 -8.33 11.17
N SER A 128 8.44 -9.49 10.69
CA SER A 128 9.17 -10.76 10.75
C SER A 128 10.18 -10.90 9.60
N SER A 129 10.94 -11.99 9.59
CA SER A 129 11.89 -12.33 8.51
C SER A 129 11.32 -13.32 7.49
N VAL A 130 10.01 -13.61 7.53
CA VAL A 130 9.38 -14.62 6.67
C VAL A 130 8.13 -14.05 5.99
N THR A 131 7.82 -14.54 4.81
CA THR A 131 6.59 -14.21 4.09
C THR A 131 5.44 -15.02 4.65
N LEU A 132 4.40 -14.33 5.13
CA LEU A 132 3.15 -14.98 5.52
C LEU A 132 2.37 -15.38 4.27
N VAL A 133 1.99 -16.65 4.17
CA VAL A 133 1.16 -17.18 3.09
C VAL A 133 -0.11 -17.83 3.66
N SER A 134 -1.18 -17.84 2.86
CA SER A 134 -2.39 -18.58 3.21
C SER A 134 -2.08 -20.10 3.17
N PRO A 135 -2.54 -20.89 4.14
CA PRO A 135 -2.41 -22.34 4.10
C PRO A 135 -3.34 -22.92 3.03
N GLY A 136 -2.78 -23.58 2.01
CA GLY A 136 -3.55 -24.31 1.00
C GLY A 136 -4.08 -23.47 -0.16
N THR A 137 -4.74 -24.14 -1.11
CA THR A 137 -5.26 -23.57 -2.37
C THR A 137 -6.71 -23.08 -2.27
N SER A 138 -7.38 -23.29 -1.16
CA SER A 138 -8.82 -23.03 -0.97
C SER A 138 -9.09 -22.31 0.34
N GLY A 139 -8.64 -21.05 0.46
CA GLY A 139 -9.29 -20.09 1.31
C GLY A 139 -9.53 -20.41 2.80
N ASP A 140 -8.84 -21.37 3.39
CA ASP A 140 -9.14 -21.80 4.76
C ASP A 140 -8.75 -20.75 5.81
N ARG A 141 -7.77 -19.89 5.51
CA ARG A 141 -7.38 -18.80 6.39
C ARG A 141 -6.73 -17.66 5.61
N PRO A 142 -7.34 -16.46 5.62
CA PRO A 142 -6.74 -15.29 4.97
C PRO A 142 -5.42 -14.89 5.66
N THR A 143 -4.51 -14.28 4.91
CA THR A 143 -3.29 -13.66 5.45
C THR A 143 -3.61 -12.40 6.25
N TRP A 144 -4.70 -11.71 5.88
CA TRP A 144 -5.24 -10.57 6.61
C TRP A 144 -6.73 -10.39 6.31
N HIS A 145 -7.49 -9.83 7.25
CA HIS A 145 -8.90 -9.52 7.05
C HIS A 145 -9.34 -8.28 7.83
N THR A 146 -10.45 -7.68 7.41
CA THR A 146 -11.12 -6.60 8.14
C THR A 146 -12.62 -6.62 7.86
N ALA A 147 -13.42 -6.30 8.86
CA ALA A 147 -14.87 -6.22 8.71
C ALA A 147 -15.27 -5.09 7.76
N ILE A 148 -16.33 -5.31 6.99
CA ILE A 148 -16.99 -4.31 6.14
C ILE A 148 -18.24 -3.81 6.87
N PRO A 149 -18.60 -2.52 6.75
CA PRO A 149 -19.86 -2.01 7.33
C PRO A 149 -21.08 -2.77 6.79
N PRO A 150 -22.08 -3.08 7.63
CA PRO A 150 -23.23 -3.92 7.22
C PRO A 150 -24.04 -3.41 6.03
N LEU A 151 -24.05 -2.11 5.77
CA LEU A 151 -24.79 -1.50 4.66
C LEU A 151 -23.86 -1.11 3.49
N ALA A 152 -22.63 -1.64 3.46
CA ALA A 152 -21.71 -1.37 2.37
C ALA A 152 -22.12 -2.14 1.11
N GLU A 153 -22.18 -1.43 -0.01
CA GLU A 153 -22.48 -1.99 -1.32
C GLU A 153 -21.32 -1.76 -2.29
N GLY A 154 -21.19 -2.65 -3.28
CA GLY A 154 -20.22 -2.49 -4.37
C GLY A 154 -18.78 -2.48 -3.90
N VAL A 155 -18.42 -3.34 -2.94
CA VAL A 155 -17.04 -3.47 -2.43
C VAL A 155 -16.10 -3.85 -3.57
N ARG A 156 -15.02 -3.09 -3.74
CA ARG A 156 -14.00 -3.31 -4.77
C ARG A 156 -12.62 -3.08 -4.19
N VAL A 157 -11.68 -3.91 -4.61
CA VAL A 157 -10.26 -3.69 -4.33
C VAL A 157 -9.81 -2.41 -5.02
N GLY A 158 -9.12 -1.56 -4.29
CA GLY A 158 -8.52 -0.33 -4.79
C GLY A 158 -7.08 -0.55 -5.23
N GLN A 159 -6.36 0.55 -5.46
CA GLN A 159 -4.93 0.50 -5.76
C GLN A 159 -4.12 0.12 -4.52
N GLY A 160 -3.09 -0.70 -4.71
CA GLY A 160 -2.21 -1.16 -3.63
C GLY A 160 -1.37 -2.35 -4.07
N ASP A 161 -0.80 -3.04 -3.09
CA ASP A 161 0.10 -4.18 -3.31
C ASP A 161 -0.65 -5.52 -3.46
N VAL A 162 -1.98 -5.53 -3.48
CA VAL A 162 -2.80 -6.73 -3.53
C VAL A 162 -3.69 -6.72 -4.76
N SER A 163 -3.63 -7.81 -5.55
CA SER A 163 -4.53 -8.01 -6.68
C SER A 163 -5.95 -8.35 -6.22
N ALA A 164 -6.94 -7.94 -7.00
CA ALA A 164 -8.34 -8.29 -6.75
C ALA A 164 -8.58 -9.81 -6.74
N ASP A 165 -7.81 -10.57 -7.52
CA ASP A 165 -7.92 -12.04 -7.58
C ASP A 165 -7.48 -12.73 -6.29
N ALA A 166 -6.75 -12.04 -5.42
CA ALA A 166 -6.31 -12.53 -4.11
C ALA A 166 -7.20 -12.04 -2.96
N VAL A 167 -8.41 -11.56 -3.26
CA VAL A 167 -9.35 -11.02 -2.27
C VAL A 167 -10.71 -11.68 -2.41
N THR A 168 -11.32 -11.94 -1.28
CA THR A 168 -12.70 -12.41 -1.20
C THR A 168 -13.49 -11.54 -0.23
N VAL A 169 -14.74 -11.25 -0.57
CA VAL A 169 -15.68 -10.58 0.33
C VAL A 169 -16.74 -11.60 0.73
N VAL A 170 -16.70 -12.00 1.98
CA VAL A 170 -17.56 -13.08 2.50
C VAL A 170 -18.02 -12.77 3.93
N HIS A 171 -19.28 -13.03 4.24
CA HIS A 171 -19.88 -12.87 5.58
C HIS A 171 -19.66 -11.49 6.24
N GLY A 172 -19.47 -10.44 5.44
CA GLY A 172 -19.21 -9.09 5.94
C GLY A 172 -17.73 -8.79 6.24
N ASP A 173 -16.83 -9.67 5.84
CA ASP A 173 -15.39 -9.46 5.93
C ASP A 173 -14.76 -9.29 4.54
N PHE A 174 -13.76 -8.43 4.48
CA PHE A 174 -12.83 -8.28 3.37
C PHE A 174 -11.60 -9.12 3.70
N GLU A 175 -11.43 -10.24 3.02
CA GLU A 175 -10.39 -11.23 3.27
C GLU A 175 -9.32 -11.20 2.18
N VAL A 176 -8.06 -11.17 2.58
CA VAL A 176 -6.89 -11.13 1.69
C VAL A 176 -6.13 -12.43 1.80
N PHE A 177 -5.84 -13.06 0.66
CA PHE A 177 -5.08 -14.30 0.53
C PHE A 177 -3.71 -14.10 -0.12
N ALA A 178 -3.41 -12.87 -0.54
CA ALA A 178 -2.10 -12.51 -1.08
C ALA A 178 -0.98 -12.74 -0.04
N PRO A 179 0.20 -13.17 -0.47
CA PRO A 179 1.37 -13.25 0.39
C PRO A 179 1.73 -11.88 1.00
N ILE A 180 2.02 -11.85 2.30
CA ILE A 180 2.51 -10.65 2.99
C ILE A 180 3.99 -10.84 3.31
N ALA A 181 4.84 -10.40 2.40
CA ALA A 181 6.29 -10.40 2.59
C ALA A 181 6.70 -9.40 3.69
N PRO A 182 7.90 -9.59 4.30
CA PRO A 182 8.49 -8.61 5.22
C PRO A 182 8.52 -7.21 4.63
N GLY A 183 8.30 -6.23 5.49
CA GLY A 183 8.19 -4.81 5.13
C GLY A 183 6.76 -4.30 5.09
N LEU A 184 6.56 -3.16 4.43
CA LEU A 184 5.28 -2.47 4.35
C LEU A 184 4.49 -2.94 3.13
N LYS A 185 3.18 -3.16 3.32
CA LYS A 185 2.20 -3.47 2.27
C LYS A 185 0.99 -2.56 2.40
N GLN A 186 0.56 -2.01 1.28
CA GLN A 186 -0.65 -1.19 1.20
C GLN A 186 -1.80 -2.01 0.64
N ILE A 187 -2.92 -2.02 1.37
CA ILE A 187 -4.18 -2.63 0.95
C ILE A 187 -5.24 -1.55 0.95
N SER A 188 -5.98 -1.42 -0.13
CA SER A 188 -7.10 -0.50 -0.20
C SER A 188 -8.34 -1.14 -0.79
N PHE A 189 -9.49 -0.67 -0.36
CA PHE A 189 -10.78 -1.03 -0.94
C PHE A 189 -11.77 0.13 -0.83
N THR A 190 -12.75 0.11 -1.70
CA THR A 190 -13.81 1.10 -1.76
C THR A 190 -15.17 0.43 -1.69
N TYR A 191 -16.12 1.15 -1.13
CA TYR A 191 -17.52 0.75 -1.08
C TYR A 191 -18.43 1.99 -1.01
N THR A 192 -19.71 1.80 -1.21
CA THR A 192 -20.72 2.84 -1.11
C THR A 192 -21.59 2.62 0.12
N LEU A 193 -21.89 3.68 0.85
CA LEU A 193 -22.78 3.67 2.01
C LEU A 193 -23.98 4.60 1.78
N PRO A 194 -25.20 4.17 2.09
CA PRO A 194 -26.36 5.06 2.14
C PRO A 194 -26.25 6.02 3.35
N SER A 195 -26.94 7.14 3.30
CA SER A 195 -26.95 8.11 4.42
C SER A 195 -27.41 7.50 5.74
N SER A 196 -28.27 6.47 5.68
CA SER A 196 -28.73 5.72 6.88
C SER A 196 -27.64 4.91 7.58
N ALA A 197 -26.51 4.66 6.93
CA ALA A 197 -25.35 3.97 7.55
C ALA A 197 -24.51 4.89 8.47
N PHE A 198 -24.84 6.18 8.49
CA PHE A 198 -24.17 7.14 9.37
C PHE A 198 -24.99 7.41 10.64
N PRO A 199 -24.35 7.60 11.78
CA PRO A 199 -22.91 7.72 11.98
C PRO A 199 -22.15 6.40 11.76
N LEU A 200 -21.13 6.45 10.92
CA LEU A 200 -20.27 5.32 10.62
C LEU A 200 -19.23 5.14 11.73
N ALA A 201 -19.25 4.00 12.42
CA ALA A 201 -18.23 3.64 13.39
C ALA A 201 -17.27 2.60 12.82
N ARG A 202 -15.98 2.91 12.83
CA ARG A 202 -14.92 2.04 12.30
C ARG A 202 -13.86 1.75 13.37
N ALA A 203 -14.19 0.80 14.26
CA ALA A 203 -13.23 0.31 15.24
C ALA A 203 -12.04 -0.40 14.58
N ALA A 204 -10.88 -0.31 15.21
CA ALA A 204 -9.67 -1.02 14.80
C ALA A 204 -9.62 -2.38 15.50
N ALA A 205 -9.51 -3.47 14.74
CA ALA A 205 -9.37 -4.82 15.31
C ALA A 205 -8.02 -5.01 16.03
N ALA A 206 -6.99 -4.29 15.60
CA ALA A 206 -5.64 -4.27 16.19
C ALA A 206 -5.17 -2.83 16.41
N PRO A 207 -4.12 -2.60 17.21
CA PRO A 207 -3.55 -1.26 17.38
C PRO A 207 -3.13 -0.65 16.04
N VAL A 208 -3.37 0.65 15.86
CA VAL A 208 -3.03 1.43 14.65
C VAL A 208 -2.06 2.52 15.03
N SER A 209 -0.89 2.58 14.39
CA SER A 209 0.11 3.62 14.72
C SER A 209 -0.38 5.02 14.31
N VAL A 210 -0.94 5.16 13.10
CA VAL A 210 -1.50 6.42 12.61
C VAL A 210 -2.87 6.16 11.99
N MET A 211 -3.90 6.82 12.50
CA MET A 211 -5.24 6.84 11.91
C MET A 211 -5.49 8.21 11.30
N GLU A 212 -5.89 8.23 10.05
CA GLU A 212 -6.28 9.44 9.34
C GLU A 212 -7.71 9.32 8.84
N VAL A 213 -8.48 10.38 9.00
CA VAL A 213 -9.83 10.49 8.46
C VAL A 213 -9.89 11.71 7.57
N LEU A 214 -10.32 11.53 6.34
CA LEU A 214 -10.52 12.59 5.35
C LEU A 214 -12.00 12.71 5.01
N LEU A 215 -12.57 13.89 5.21
CA LEU A 215 -13.98 14.18 4.95
C LEU A 215 -14.09 15.26 3.89
N GLU A 216 -14.70 14.93 2.75
CA GLU A 216 -14.92 15.91 1.68
C GLU A 216 -16.05 16.90 2.03
N GLU A 217 -17.06 16.44 2.76
CA GLU A 217 -18.18 17.28 3.14
C GLU A 217 -17.79 18.24 4.28
N PRO A 218 -17.88 19.59 4.09
CA PRO A 218 -17.38 20.55 5.07
C PRO A 218 -18.05 20.47 6.45
N THR A 219 -19.29 20.01 6.50
CA THR A 219 -20.09 19.89 7.71
C THR A 219 -20.07 18.49 8.34
N ALA A 220 -19.41 17.53 7.69
CA ALA A 220 -19.16 16.23 8.27
C ALA A 220 -18.14 16.32 9.42
N HIS A 221 -18.22 15.43 10.40
CA HIS A 221 -17.37 15.44 11.57
C HIS A 221 -16.85 14.03 11.88
N ALA A 222 -15.63 13.95 12.40
CA ALA A 222 -15.02 12.71 12.85
C ALA A 222 -14.62 12.83 14.33
N GLU A 223 -14.92 11.79 15.09
CA GLU A 223 -14.59 11.69 16.50
C GLU A 223 -13.86 10.37 16.79
N ALA A 224 -12.81 10.42 17.56
CA ALA A 224 -12.11 9.28 18.16
C ALA A 224 -11.25 9.76 19.33
N PRO A 225 -10.82 8.86 20.22
CA PRO A 225 -9.79 9.21 21.22
C PRO A 225 -8.53 9.74 20.51
N ARG A 226 -8.04 10.90 20.97
CA ARG A 226 -6.85 11.58 20.43
C ARG A 226 -6.95 12.08 18.98
N LEU A 227 -8.09 11.94 18.32
CA LEU A 227 -8.29 12.46 16.97
C LEU A 227 -8.32 14.00 17.01
N ARG A 228 -7.52 14.63 16.18
CA ARG A 228 -7.43 16.08 16.05
C ARG A 228 -7.59 16.49 14.61
N GLU A 229 -8.34 17.56 14.37
CA GLU A 229 -8.38 18.19 13.06
C GLU A 229 -7.07 18.92 12.82
N VAL A 230 -6.55 18.78 11.63
CA VAL A 230 -5.33 19.43 11.15
C VAL A 230 -5.61 20.15 9.82
N ASP A 231 -4.60 20.76 9.22
CA ASP A 231 -4.76 21.47 7.95
C ASP A 231 -5.41 20.57 6.89
N PRO A 232 -6.41 21.10 6.17
CA PRO A 232 -7.09 20.37 5.11
C PRO A 232 -6.12 20.01 3.98
N VAL A 233 -6.45 18.96 3.24
CA VAL A 233 -5.67 18.52 2.09
C VAL A 233 -6.49 18.63 0.82
N ALA A 234 -5.86 19.08 -0.26
CA ALA A 234 -6.43 19.05 -1.60
C ALA A 234 -5.93 17.82 -2.35
N ILE A 235 -6.87 17.02 -2.88
CA ILE A 235 -6.61 15.82 -3.67
C ILE A 235 -7.45 15.95 -4.93
N GLU A 236 -6.81 15.97 -6.11
CA GLU A 236 -7.48 16.13 -7.43
C GLU A 236 -8.45 17.31 -7.51
N GLY A 237 -8.08 18.44 -6.95
CA GLY A 237 -8.93 19.64 -6.97
C GLY A 237 -10.11 19.60 -6.00
N ARG A 238 -10.21 18.58 -5.16
CA ARG A 238 -11.22 18.43 -4.10
C ARG A 238 -10.56 18.66 -2.76
N THR A 239 -11.22 19.37 -1.87
CA THR A 239 -10.69 19.69 -0.54
C THR A 239 -11.33 18.78 0.49
N PHE A 240 -10.47 18.18 1.34
CA PHE A 240 -10.88 17.32 2.43
C PHE A 240 -10.46 17.93 3.76
N ARG A 241 -11.38 17.98 4.70
CA ARG A 241 -11.03 18.16 6.11
C ARG A 241 -10.27 16.94 6.59
N ARG A 242 -9.22 17.15 7.34
CA ARG A 242 -8.26 16.11 7.71
C ARG A 242 -8.18 15.98 9.22
N PHE A 243 -8.30 14.75 9.70
CA PHE A 243 -8.23 14.41 11.12
C PHE A 243 -7.19 13.33 11.33
N ILE A 244 -6.34 13.48 12.35
CA ILE A 244 -5.26 12.53 12.63
C ILE A 244 -5.26 12.14 14.11
N ALA A 245 -5.10 10.83 14.36
CA ALA A 245 -4.79 10.28 15.68
C ALA A 245 -3.55 9.38 15.59
N GLN A 246 -2.76 9.36 16.65
CA GLN A 246 -1.61 8.46 16.80
C GLN A 246 -1.87 7.45 17.93
N ASP A 247 -1.24 6.28 17.82
CA ASP A 247 -1.29 5.21 18.81
C ASP A 247 -2.72 4.85 19.23
N VAL A 248 -3.56 4.57 18.23
CA VAL A 248 -4.96 4.18 18.44
C VAL A 248 -5.01 2.73 18.92
N PRO A 249 -5.53 2.46 20.14
CA PRO A 249 -5.59 1.10 20.65
C PRO A 249 -6.63 0.25 19.91
N ALA A 250 -6.47 -1.07 20.00
CA ALA A 250 -7.49 -2.01 19.53
C ALA A 250 -8.83 -1.75 20.20
N GLY A 251 -9.92 -1.95 19.48
CA GLY A 251 -11.29 -1.66 19.92
C GLY A 251 -11.69 -0.19 19.81
N SER A 252 -10.74 0.73 19.66
CA SER A 252 -10.98 2.15 19.39
C SER A 252 -10.99 2.41 17.87
N GLY A 253 -11.62 3.52 17.47
CA GLY A 253 -11.64 3.90 16.06
C GLY A 253 -12.44 5.17 15.82
N ALA A 254 -12.52 5.57 14.57
CA ALA A 254 -13.23 6.77 14.19
C ALA A 254 -14.74 6.54 14.10
N ARG A 255 -15.50 7.52 14.59
CA ARG A 255 -16.93 7.67 14.35
C ARG A 255 -17.14 8.89 13.46
N VAL A 256 -17.66 8.66 12.26
CA VAL A 256 -17.93 9.72 11.30
C VAL A 256 -19.42 10.03 11.29
N THR A 257 -19.74 11.29 11.50
CA THR A 257 -21.10 11.83 11.41
C THR A 257 -21.21 12.74 10.20
N VAL A 258 -22.23 12.57 9.41
CA VAL A 258 -22.51 13.38 8.22
C VAL A 258 -23.89 14.02 8.32
N PRO A 259 -24.10 15.22 7.78
CA PRO A 259 -25.44 15.81 7.72
C PRO A 259 -26.35 14.98 6.83
N VAL A 260 -27.62 14.92 7.20
CA VAL A 260 -28.65 14.27 6.39
C VAL A 260 -29.07 15.26 5.31
N ILE A 261 -28.54 15.09 4.10
CA ILE A 261 -28.91 15.91 2.94
C ILE A 261 -29.59 15.00 1.90
N ALA A 262 -30.71 15.44 1.37
CA ALA A 262 -31.34 14.82 0.21
C ALA A 262 -30.42 15.02 -1.02
N GLY A 263 -30.04 13.93 -1.66
CA GLY A 263 -28.94 13.86 -2.61
C GLY A 263 -29.02 14.73 -3.85
N ASP A 264 -27.87 15.09 -4.38
CA ASP A 264 -27.70 15.69 -5.71
C ASP A 264 -26.74 14.87 -6.58
N ARG A 265 -26.86 15.01 -7.90
CA ARG A 265 -26.35 14.11 -8.94
C ARG A 265 -24.86 14.33 -9.25
N ARG A 266 -23.95 13.50 -8.75
CA ARG A 266 -22.51 13.53 -9.17
C ARG A 266 -21.84 12.14 -9.15
N THR A 267 -22.35 11.20 -9.91
CA THR A 267 -21.89 9.78 -9.88
C THR A 267 -20.67 9.46 -10.78
N VAL A 268 -20.16 10.39 -11.59
CA VAL A 268 -19.18 10.08 -12.66
C VAL A 268 -17.69 10.26 -12.23
N TYR A 269 -17.43 10.95 -11.12
CA TYR A 269 -16.05 11.34 -10.78
C TYR A 269 -15.27 10.39 -9.86
N PHE A 270 -15.89 9.32 -9.37
CA PHE A 270 -15.30 8.48 -8.31
C PHE A 270 -14.15 7.56 -8.75
N ALA A 271 -14.13 7.11 -9.99
CA ALA A 271 -13.05 6.25 -10.48
C ALA A 271 -11.69 7.00 -10.51
N LEU A 272 -11.72 8.30 -10.80
CA LEU A 272 -10.52 9.14 -10.88
C LEU A 272 -9.92 9.47 -9.51
N VAL A 273 -10.75 9.67 -8.47
CA VAL A 273 -10.27 9.97 -7.11
C VAL A 273 -9.47 8.82 -6.52
N LEU A 274 -9.87 7.58 -6.78
CA LEU A 274 -9.15 6.38 -6.34
C LEU A 274 -7.75 6.30 -6.94
N THR A 275 -7.64 6.64 -8.24
CA THR A 275 -6.36 6.57 -8.95
C THR A 275 -5.34 7.57 -8.38
N ALA A 276 -5.78 8.79 -8.03
CA ALA A 276 -4.85 9.82 -7.58
C ALA A 276 -4.47 9.70 -6.10
N ILE A 277 -5.39 9.24 -5.23
CA ILE A 277 -5.04 8.99 -3.83
C ILE A 277 -3.95 7.92 -3.75
N GLY A 278 -4.12 6.81 -4.48
CA GLY A 278 -3.10 5.77 -4.58
C GLY A 278 -1.79 6.30 -5.17
N ALA A 279 -1.86 7.10 -6.25
CA ALA A 279 -0.67 7.67 -6.87
C ALA A 279 0.03 8.70 -5.96
N ALA A 280 -0.72 9.54 -5.24
CA ALA A 280 -0.15 10.52 -4.30
C ALA A 280 0.51 9.83 -3.10
N MET A 281 -0.08 8.76 -2.58
CA MET A 281 0.49 7.97 -1.48
C MET A 281 1.73 7.20 -1.94
N LEU A 282 1.70 6.58 -3.12
CA LEU A 282 2.88 5.94 -3.72
C LEU A 282 3.99 6.96 -4.00
N ALA A 283 3.65 8.15 -4.47
CA ALA A 283 4.62 9.23 -4.68
C ALA A 283 5.20 9.75 -3.35
N ALA A 284 4.40 9.82 -2.29
CA ALA A 284 4.86 10.20 -0.95
C ALA A 284 5.78 9.11 -0.37
N LEU A 285 5.43 7.86 -0.55
CA LEU A 285 6.23 6.71 -0.12
C LEU A 285 7.56 6.65 -0.91
N ALA A 286 7.50 6.74 -2.25
CA ALA A 286 8.70 6.82 -3.10
C ALA A 286 9.58 8.01 -2.71
N ARG A 287 8.99 9.16 -2.38
CA ARG A 287 9.72 10.35 -1.94
C ARG A 287 10.33 10.21 -0.54
N ALA A 288 9.67 9.45 0.36
CA ALA A 288 10.22 9.13 1.68
C ALA A 288 11.44 8.19 1.56
N PHE A 289 11.41 7.25 0.64
CA PHE A 289 12.54 6.34 0.37
C PHE A 289 13.67 6.98 -0.45
N THR A 290 13.38 7.99 -1.28
CA THR A 290 14.40 8.70 -2.08
C THR A 290 15.09 9.85 -1.35
N ARG A 291 14.59 10.27 -0.19
CA ARG A 291 15.29 11.26 0.65
C ARG A 291 16.50 10.62 1.30
N ARG A 292 17.64 10.64 0.60
CA ARG A 292 18.96 10.32 1.18
C ARG A 292 19.21 11.23 2.39
N PRO A 293 19.66 10.70 3.55
CA PRO A 293 20.14 11.55 4.62
C PRO A 293 21.31 12.40 4.07
N ARG A 294 21.20 13.72 4.23
CA ARG A 294 22.31 14.63 3.89
C ARG A 294 23.53 14.18 4.66
N PRO A 295 24.71 13.99 4.00
CA PRO A 295 25.93 13.72 4.71
C PRO A 295 26.22 14.92 5.62
N VAL A 296 26.38 14.64 6.93
CA VAL A 296 26.87 15.62 7.89
C VAL A 296 28.33 15.82 7.54
N LEU A 297 28.68 17.00 7.01
CA LEU A 297 30.06 17.42 6.81
C LEU A 297 30.74 17.47 8.20
N PRO A 298 31.89 16.81 8.39
CA PRO A 298 32.65 16.97 9.61
C PRO A 298 33.16 18.42 9.69
N LEU A 299 32.91 19.06 10.84
CA LEU A 299 33.51 20.34 11.17
C LEU A 299 35.01 20.22 11.12
N ALA A 300 35.63 20.95 10.20
CA ALA A 300 37.09 21.06 10.13
C ALA A 300 37.58 21.69 11.45
N GLY A 301 38.44 20.95 12.13
CA GLY A 301 39.12 21.38 13.34
C GLY A 301 39.95 22.65 13.06
N ALA A 302 39.73 23.66 13.89
CA ALA A 302 40.58 24.84 13.91
C ALA A 302 41.97 24.45 14.46
N GLU A 303 42.98 24.47 13.61
CA GLU A 303 44.38 24.50 14.04
C GLU A 303 44.67 25.82 14.73
N SER A 304 44.91 25.74 16.02
CA SER A 304 45.54 26.81 16.81
C SER A 304 47.03 26.84 16.54
N LYS A 305 47.53 27.89 15.91
CA LYS A 305 48.92 28.28 16.00
C LYS A 305 49.15 29.03 17.30
N GLY A 306 50.04 28.56 18.11
CA GLY A 306 50.74 29.20 19.21
C GLY A 306 52.12 28.60 19.31
#